data_8b5374d477491038948b458082eb074d
#
_entry.id   8b5374d477491038948b458082eb074d
#
_cell.length_a   1.000
_cell.length_b   1.000
_cell.length_c   1.000
_cell.angle_alpha   90.00
_cell.angle_beta   90.00
_cell.angle_gamma   90.00
#
_symmetry.space_group_name_H-M   'P 1'
#
loop_
_entity.id
_entity.type
_entity.pdbx_description
1 polymer ?
#
loop_
_entity_poly.entity_id
_entity_poly.type
_entity_poly.pdbx_seq_one_letter_code
_entity_poly.pdbx_strand_id
1 'polypeptide(L)'
;MTTNPHPPALAGRREWTALGVLMLPLLLVSMDVSVLYFAIPAISADLEPSATQQLWIFDIYGFVLAGLLMTMGSLGDRIGRRRLLLIGAAAFGTASLVAAYATSAETLIAARAVLGIGGATLMPSTMALVRTMFTDPAQRTKAIGIWSGVMTAGIALGSVMSGVLVEHFWWGSVFLVNLPAMLLLLLLGPVLLPESRNPHPGRFDLLSVPLSMAAVLPAIYGLKELASEGWNVRYAMSVTVGLLFAALFVHRQRTAASPLISPELFRGRGFSPAVVLNLVAAFGMMGSAYFTTQYIQSVLDNSPLEAALWSLLPSVPIALAAPVGAHLVQRGVPRAYVVCGGFAVSSCGYVMLALAGTDSLWLLLAACAVLACGIVTVMSQVADLALSSAPVEKAGAASSLLETGTEFGGALSMAFLGSIGTAVYRHEIPDSAPAAARETLGGALAVADRLPGRAGDALATAAREAFTSGMHTAAIAGAVLLAAAAAAAAVTLRRVRVRKNAGQADQLSPSGV
;
A
#
# COMPACT_ATOMS: atom_id res chain seq x y z
N MET A 1 18.28 -31.08 36.22
CA MET A 1 17.21 -31.77 35.46
C MET A 1 17.10 -31.08 34.11
N THR A 2 17.76 -31.63 33.10
CA THR A 2 17.72 -31.16 31.72
C THR A 2 16.43 -31.69 31.11
N THR A 3 15.41 -30.81 30.99
CA THR A 3 14.21 -31.14 30.24
C THR A 3 14.61 -31.26 28.77
N ASN A 4 14.59 -32.48 28.24
CA ASN A 4 14.71 -32.77 26.82
C ASN A 4 13.62 -31.94 26.09
N PRO A 5 13.96 -31.03 25.17
CA PRO A 5 12.94 -30.34 24.39
C PRO A 5 12.27 -31.39 23.49
N HIS A 6 10.98 -31.68 23.74
CA HIS A 6 10.20 -32.47 22.78
C HIS A 6 10.36 -31.84 21.39
N PRO A 7 10.58 -32.62 20.34
CA PRO A 7 10.61 -32.10 18.98
C PRO A 7 9.31 -31.34 18.71
N PRO A 8 9.37 -30.19 18.04
CA PRO A 8 8.19 -29.37 17.75
C PRO A 8 7.15 -30.22 17.02
N ALA A 9 5.90 -30.18 17.49
CA ALA A 9 4.82 -30.97 16.92
C ALA A 9 4.59 -30.54 15.45
N LEU A 10 4.56 -31.51 14.54
CA LEU A 10 4.26 -31.27 13.15
C LEU A 10 2.79 -30.88 13.00
N ALA A 11 2.52 -29.82 12.23
CA ALA A 11 1.19 -29.39 11.89
C ALA A 11 0.48 -30.46 11.04
N GLY A 12 -0.74 -30.82 11.42
CA GLY A 12 -1.57 -31.81 10.74
C GLY A 12 -2.48 -31.19 9.68
N ARG A 13 -3.44 -32.00 9.19
CA ARG A 13 -4.42 -31.55 8.18
C ARG A 13 -5.26 -30.35 8.64
N ARG A 14 -5.59 -30.29 9.93
CA ARG A 14 -6.38 -29.20 10.51
C ARG A 14 -5.68 -27.84 10.39
N GLU A 15 -4.39 -27.77 10.71
CA GLU A 15 -3.61 -26.55 10.64
C GLU A 15 -3.41 -26.07 9.19
N TRP A 16 -3.22 -26.98 8.24
CA TRP A 16 -3.14 -26.65 6.83
C TRP A 16 -4.48 -26.19 6.25
N THR A 17 -5.60 -26.78 6.67
CA THR A 17 -6.95 -26.31 6.29
C THR A 17 -7.22 -24.92 6.90
N ALA A 18 -6.83 -24.71 8.16
CA ALA A 18 -6.93 -23.43 8.84
C ALA A 18 -6.10 -22.35 8.12
N LEU A 19 -4.89 -22.70 7.63
CA LEU A 19 -4.10 -21.80 6.78
C LEU A 19 -4.86 -21.40 5.52
N GLY A 20 -5.48 -22.37 4.81
CA GLY A 20 -6.30 -22.08 3.63
C GLY A 20 -7.41 -21.07 3.91
N VAL A 21 -8.13 -21.24 5.03
CA VAL A 21 -9.17 -20.29 5.46
C VAL A 21 -8.60 -18.90 5.79
N LEU A 22 -7.41 -18.83 6.39
CA LEU A 22 -6.72 -17.55 6.68
C LEU A 22 -6.20 -16.85 5.41
N MET A 23 -5.93 -17.59 4.34
CA MET A 23 -5.46 -16.98 3.09
C MET A 23 -6.58 -16.21 2.38
N LEU A 24 -7.85 -16.53 2.59
CA LEU A 24 -8.97 -15.84 1.94
C LEU A 24 -9.05 -14.35 2.33
N PRO A 25 -9.13 -13.97 3.62
CA PRO A 25 -9.16 -12.56 3.98
C PRO A 25 -7.88 -11.82 3.58
N LEU A 26 -6.72 -12.47 3.64
CA LEU A 26 -5.47 -11.89 3.19
C LEU A 26 -5.48 -11.59 1.69
N LEU A 27 -5.96 -12.54 0.88
CA LEU A 27 -6.11 -12.38 -0.55
C LEU A 27 -6.99 -11.16 -0.86
N LEU A 28 -8.14 -11.05 -0.21
CA LEU A 28 -9.10 -9.97 -0.45
C LEU A 28 -8.58 -8.60 -0.02
N VAL A 29 -7.92 -8.51 1.13
CA VAL A 29 -7.28 -7.27 1.58
C VAL A 29 -6.19 -6.83 0.59
N SER A 30 -5.42 -7.79 0.04
CA SER A 30 -4.42 -7.50 -0.98
C SER A 30 -5.03 -7.12 -2.33
N MET A 31 -6.16 -7.74 -2.71
CA MET A 31 -6.91 -7.40 -3.92
C MET A 31 -7.51 -5.99 -3.84
N ASP A 32 -8.01 -5.57 -2.66
CA ASP A 32 -8.66 -4.27 -2.47
C ASP A 32 -7.74 -3.10 -2.83
N VAL A 33 -6.43 -3.27 -2.69
CA VAL A 33 -5.44 -2.27 -3.10
C VAL A 33 -5.45 -2.02 -4.62
N SER A 34 -5.63 -3.07 -5.44
CA SER A 34 -5.56 -2.98 -6.89
C SER A 34 -6.92 -2.85 -7.59
N VAL A 35 -7.96 -3.43 -6.99
CA VAL A 35 -9.33 -3.44 -7.53
C VAL A 35 -9.83 -2.05 -7.84
N LEU A 36 -9.61 -1.10 -6.96
CA LEU A 36 -10.14 0.25 -7.08
C LEU A 36 -9.57 1.02 -8.28
N TYR A 37 -8.30 0.76 -8.65
CA TYR A 37 -7.69 1.42 -9.80
C TYR A 37 -8.46 1.19 -11.10
N PHE A 38 -9.05 0.01 -11.27
CA PHE A 38 -9.81 -0.35 -12.47
C PHE A 38 -11.30 0.01 -12.37
N ALA A 39 -11.83 0.21 -11.15
CA ALA A 39 -13.21 0.60 -10.93
C ALA A 39 -13.43 2.12 -10.97
N ILE A 40 -12.38 2.94 -10.80
CA ILE A 40 -12.52 4.40 -10.62
C ILE A 40 -13.16 5.13 -11.79
N PRO A 41 -12.89 4.81 -13.08
CA PRO A 41 -13.59 5.47 -14.17
C PRO A 41 -15.11 5.27 -14.11
N ALA A 42 -15.55 4.04 -13.82
CA ALA A 42 -16.97 3.71 -13.68
C ALA A 42 -17.59 4.38 -12.43
N ILE A 43 -16.86 4.43 -11.30
CA ILE A 43 -17.29 5.17 -10.10
C ILE A 43 -17.42 6.66 -10.40
N SER A 44 -16.47 7.23 -11.15
CA SER A 44 -16.50 8.66 -11.50
C SER A 44 -17.64 9.01 -12.45
N ALA A 45 -18.03 8.10 -13.33
CA ALA A 45 -19.16 8.27 -14.23
C ALA A 45 -20.52 8.18 -13.51
N ASP A 46 -20.62 7.33 -12.48
CA ASP A 46 -21.88 7.04 -11.76
C ASP A 46 -22.11 7.98 -10.57
N LEU A 47 -21.10 8.20 -9.72
CA LEU A 47 -21.21 9.01 -8.51
C LEU A 47 -20.81 10.48 -8.70
N GLU A 48 -20.25 10.85 -9.83
CA GLU A 48 -19.77 12.19 -10.17
C GLU A 48 -18.98 12.86 -9.00
N PRO A 49 -17.98 12.18 -8.40
CA PRO A 49 -17.25 12.71 -7.26
C PRO A 49 -16.45 13.95 -7.67
N SER A 50 -16.30 14.90 -6.75
CA SER A 50 -15.30 15.95 -6.91
C SER A 50 -13.90 15.34 -6.99
N ALA A 51 -12.93 16.07 -7.54
CA ALA A 51 -11.55 15.61 -7.63
C ALA A 51 -10.96 15.25 -6.24
N THR A 52 -11.25 16.06 -5.23
CA THR A 52 -10.87 15.77 -3.85
C THR A 52 -11.53 14.50 -3.31
N GLN A 53 -12.83 14.31 -3.56
CA GLN A 53 -13.55 13.10 -3.14
C GLN A 53 -12.99 11.85 -3.85
N GLN A 54 -12.65 11.93 -5.12
CA GLN A 54 -12.01 10.82 -5.84
C GLN A 54 -10.68 10.41 -5.19
N LEU A 55 -9.83 11.38 -4.83
CA LEU A 55 -8.60 11.11 -4.10
C LEU A 55 -8.85 10.52 -2.71
N TRP A 56 -9.91 10.95 -2.00
CA TRP A 56 -10.28 10.36 -0.72
C TRP A 56 -10.82 8.93 -0.84
N ILE A 57 -11.54 8.60 -1.90
CA ILE A 57 -11.98 7.22 -2.19
C ILE A 57 -10.77 6.28 -2.25
N PHE A 58 -9.65 6.70 -2.83
CA PHE A 58 -8.41 5.91 -2.82
C PHE A 58 -7.75 5.85 -1.43
N ASP A 59 -7.54 6.99 -0.82
CA ASP A 59 -6.58 7.17 0.25
C ASP A 59 -7.09 6.78 1.63
N ILE A 60 -8.39 7.01 1.91
CA ILE A 60 -8.93 6.86 3.28
C ILE A 60 -8.73 5.44 3.81
N TYR A 61 -8.86 4.43 2.96
CA TYR A 61 -8.59 3.04 3.29
C TYR A 61 -7.14 2.86 3.75
N GLY A 62 -6.18 3.29 2.93
CA GLY A 62 -4.74 3.16 3.22
C GLY A 62 -4.33 3.94 4.48
N PHE A 63 -4.85 5.16 4.67
CA PHE A 63 -4.55 5.96 5.86
C PHE A 63 -5.07 5.33 7.15
N VAL A 64 -6.32 4.86 7.14
CA VAL A 64 -6.91 4.20 8.30
C VAL A 64 -6.19 2.88 8.57
N LEU A 65 -5.92 2.10 7.53
CA LEU A 65 -5.19 0.84 7.64
C LEU A 65 -3.80 1.08 8.23
N ALA A 66 -2.99 1.96 7.65
CA ALA A 66 -1.64 2.27 8.11
C ALA A 66 -1.62 2.76 9.56
N GLY A 67 -2.52 3.68 9.90
CA GLY A 67 -2.59 4.25 11.24
C GLY A 67 -3.03 3.27 12.32
N LEU A 68 -3.83 2.27 11.96
CA LEU A 68 -4.36 1.29 12.91
C LEU A 68 -3.60 -0.04 12.94
N LEU A 69 -2.76 -0.34 11.94
CA LEU A 69 -2.10 -1.64 11.79
C LEU A 69 -1.36 -2.09 13.05
N MET A 70 -0.51 -1.22 13.60
CA MET A 70 0.26 -1.51 14.82
C MET A 70 -0.65 -1.63 16.06
N THR A 71 -1.66 -0.79 16.14
CA THR A 71 -2.65 -0.78 17.21
C THR A 71 -3.44 -2.08 17.23
N MET A 72 -3.96 -2.50 16.09
CA MET A 72 -4.74 -3.73 15.96
C MET A 72 -3.87 -4.96 16.22
N GLY A 73 -2.58 -4.91 15.86
CA GLY A 73 -1.62 -5.92 16.28
C GLY A 73 -1.54 -6.08 17.80
N SER A 74 -1.37 -4.98 18.54
CA SER A 74 -1.32 -4.96 20.00
C SER A 74 -2.68 -5.29 20.65
N LEU A 75 -3.79 -4.86 20.07
CA LEU A 75 -5.13 -5.20 20.52
C LEU A 75 -5.41 -6.70 20.40
N GLY A 76 -4.96 -7.33 19.29
CA GLY A 76 -5.09 -8.78 19.08
C GLY A 76 -4.36 -9.61 20.14
N ASP A 77 -3.20 -9.15 20.62
CA ASP A 77 -2.47 -9.80 21.71
C ASP A 77 -3.27 -9.79 23.03
N ARG A 78 -4.16 -8.81 23.22
CA ARG A 78 -4.95 -8.65 24.44
C ARG A 78 -6.27 -9.38 24.41
N ILE A 79 -7.10 -9.09 23.40
CA ILE A 79 -8.46 -9.64 23.32
C ILE A 79 -8.50 -11.04 22.69
N GLY A 80 -7.42 -11.42 22.01
CA GLY A 80 -7.27 -12.67 21.29
C GLY A 80 -7.23 -12.45 19.76
N ARG A 81 -6.27 -13.10 19.10
CA ARG A 81 -6.02 -12.93 17.66
C ARG A 81 -7.19 -13.43 16.81
N ARG A 82 -7.80 -14.59 17.16
CA ARG A 82 -8.97 -15.11 16.48
C ARG A 82 -10.17 -14.19 16.65
N ARG A 83 -10.44 -13.72 17.88
CA ARG A 83 -11.57 -12.82 18.15
C ARG A 83 -11.44 -11.53 17.36
N LEU A 84 -10.26 -10.90 17.36
CA LEU A 84 -10.02 -9.67 16.60
C LEU A 84 -10.19 -9.91 15.10
N LEU A 85 -9.68 -11.03 14.56
CA LEU A 85 -9.83 -11.42 13.16
C LEU A 85 -11.32 -11.52 12.76
N LEU A 86 -12.14 -12.16 13.57
CA LEU A 86 -13.59 -12.34 13.29
C LEU A 86 -14.36 -11.01 13.38
N ILE A 87 -14.04 -10.16 14.34
CA ILE A 87 -14.61 -8.80 14.42
C ILE A 87 -14.24 -8.00 13.17
N GLY A 88 -12.97 -8.05 12.76
CA GLY A 88 -12.50 -7.41 11.54
C GLY A 88 -13.16 -7.94 10.28
N ALA A 89 -13.35 -9.26 10.17
CA ALA A 89 -14.05 -9.86 9.06
C ALA A 89 -15.52 -9.43 8.96
N ALA A 90 -16.22 -9.32 10.09
CA ALA A 90 -17.59 -8.82 10.14
C ALA A 90 -17.64 -7.33 9.72
N ALA A 91 -16.73 -6.50 10.24
CA ALA A 91 -16.64 -5.09 9.88
C ALA A 91 -16.29 -4.91 8.39
N PHE A 92 -15.33 -5.68 7.89
CA PHE A 92 -14.91 -5.63 6.48
C PHE A 92 -16.04 -6.08 5.54
N GLY A 93 -16.72 -7.18 5.86
CA GLY A 93 -17.86 -7.68 5.07
C GLY A 93 -19.04 -6.71 5.04
N THR A 94 -19.43 -6.15 6.19
CA THR A 94 -20.52 -5.16 6.24
C THR A 94 -20.16 -3.87 5.51
N ALA A 95 -18.94 -3.38 5.67
CA ALA A 95 -18.47 -2.21 4.95
C ALA A 95 -18.37 -2.46 3.44
N SER A 96 -17.98 -3.66 3.01
CA SER A 96 -18.00 -4.08 1.60
C SER A 96 -19.41 -4.02 1.01
N LEU A 97 -20.42 -4.47 1.77
CA LEU A 97 -21.82 -4.39 1.34
C LEU A 97 -22.27 -2.92 1.20
N VAL A 98 -21.94 -2.07 2.15
CA VAL A 98 -22.26 -0.63 2.09
C VAL A 98 -21.54 0.04 0.92
N ALA A 99 -20.26 -0.28 0.69
CA ALA A 99 -19.49 0.24 -0.44
C ALA A 99 -20.08 -0.17 -1.79
N ALA A 100 -20.52 -1.43 -1.93
CA ALA A 100 -21.09 -1.94 -3.18
C ALA A 100 -22.38 -1.20 -3.60
N TYR A 101 -23.18 -0.77 -2.64
CA TYR A 101 -24.45 -0.07 -2.87
C TYR A 101 -24.38 1.42 -2.48
N ALA A 102 -23.20 2.01 -2.45
CA ALA A 102 -23.04 3.43 -2.17
C ALA A 102 -23.67 4.27 -3.31
N THR A 103 -24.49 5.25 -2.94
CA THR A 103 -25.19 6.17 -3.87
C THR A 103 -24.58 7.57 -3.86
N SER A 104 -23.53 7.79 -3.08
CA SER A 104 -22.76 9.03 -3.04
C SER A 104 -21.29 8.78 -2.73
N ALA A 105 -20.43 9.72 -3.15
CA ALA A 105 -19.00 9.66 -2.87
C ALA A 105 -18.70 9.63 -1.36
N GLU A 106 -19.46 10.38 -0.55
CA GLU A 106 -19.29 10.43 0.92
C GLU A 106 -19.58 9.07 1.57
N THR A 107 -20.63 8.39 1.11
CA THR A 107 -20.98 7.05 1.60
C THR A 107 -19.88 6.06 1.25
N LEU A 108 -19.34 6.13 0.03
CA LEU A 108 -18.23 5.28 -0.40
C LEU A 108 -16.96 5.57 0.41
N ILE A 109 -16.60 6.83 0.64
CA ILE A 109 -15.46 7.23 1.48
C ILE A 109 -15.63 6.69 2.90
N ALA A 110 -16.82 6.85 3.51
CA ALA A 110 -17.08 6.33 4.85
C ALA A 110 -16.97 4.79 4.92
N ALA A 111 -17.51 4.08 3.93
CA ALA A 111 -17.39 2.63 3.83
C ALA A 111 -15.92 2.21 3.67
N ARG A 112 -15.14 2.90 2.84
CA ARG A 112 -13.70 2.68 2.67
C ARG A 112 -12.91 2.90 3.95
N ALA A 113 -13.30 3.88 4.79
CA ALA A 113 -12.69 4.07 6.11
C ALA A 113 -12.93 2.85 7.02
N VAL A 114 -14.16 2.31 7.04
CA VAL A 114 -14.49 1.11 7.82
C VAL A 114 -13.78 -0.14 7.26
N LEU A 115 -13.65 -0.26 5.94
CA LEU A 115 -12.82 -1.30 5.29
C LEU A 115 -11.37 -1.21 5.77
N GLY A 116 -10.79 -0.01 5.89
CA GLY A 116 -9.46 0.21 6.44
C GLY A 116 -9.31 -0.26 7.89
N ILE A 117 -10.33 -0.04 8.74
CA ILE A 117 -10.36 -0.58 10.11
C ILE A 117 -10.35 -2.11 10.09
N GLY A 118 -11.21 -2.73 9.27
CA GLY A 118 -11.27 -4.17 9.08
C GLY A 118 -9.94 -4.75 8.59
N GLY A 119 -9.37 -4.20 7.53
CA GLY A 119 -8.07 -4.60 6.97
C GLY A 119 -6.93 -4.54 8.00
N ALA A 120 -6.89 -3.47 8.81
CA ALA A 120 -5.91 -3.31 9.89
C ALA A 120 -6.00 -4.40 10.96
N THR A 121 -7.16 -5.03 11.16
CA THR A 121 -7.31 -6.19 12.06
C THR A 121 -6.90 -7.50 11.40
N LEU A 122 -7.21 -7.67 10.12
CA LEU A 122 -7.02 -8.92 9.38
C LEU A 122 -5.54 -9.23 9.14
N MET A 123 -4.75 -8.27 8.65
CA MET A 123 -3.35 -8.49 8.29
C MET A 123 -2.47 -8.97 9.45
N PRO A 124 -2.36 -8.27 10.59
CA PRO A 124 -1.50 -8.72 11.68
C PRO A 124 -2.02 -9.98 12.37
N SER A 125 -3.36 -10.18 12.40
CA SER A 125 -3.96 -11.36 13.01
C SER A 125 -3.69 -12.63 12.21
N THR A 126 -3.75 -12.59 10.88
CA THR A 126 -3.45 -13.74 10.03
C THR A 126 -2.01 -14.19 10.19
N MET A 127 -1.03 -13.27 10.13
CA MET A 127 0.39 -13.59 10.32
C MET A 127 0.66 -14.16 11.71
N ALA A 128 0.08 -13.60 12.75
CA ALA A 128 0.26 -14.09 14.13
C ALA A 128 -0.31 -15.50 14.31
N LEU A 129 -1.49 -15.78 13.76
CA LEU A 129 -2.10 -17.13 13.82
C LEU A 129 -1.28 -18.14 13.03
N VAL A 130 -0.74 -17.80 11.86
CA VAL A 130 0.19 -18.66 11.11
C VAL A 130 1.39 -19.04 12.00
N ARG A 131 2.02 -18.06 12.67
CA ARG A 131 3.14 -18.33 13.57
C ARG A 131 2.77 -19.23 14.77
N THR A 132 1.56 -19.10 15.26
CA THR A 132 1.06 -19.91 16.39
C THR A 132 0.74 -21.36 15.98
N MET A 133 0.17 -21.55 14.79
CA MET A 133 -0.21 -22.88 14.29
C MET A 133 0.98 -23.72 13.83
N PHE A 134 2.00 -23.08 13.25
CA PHE A 134 3.17 -23.77 12.71
C PHE A 134 4.38 -23.58 13.64
N THR A 135 4.58 -24.54 14.57
CA THR A 135 5.66 -24.52 15.54
C THR A 135 6.98 -25.06 14.97
N ASP A 136 6.90 -26.02 14.04
CA ASP A 136 8.07 -26.55 13.33
C ASP A 136 8.67 -25.49 12.40
N PRO A 137 10.00 -25.24 12.44
CA PRO A 137 10.65 -24.17 11.66
C PRO A 137 10.48 -24.32 10.13
N ALA A 138 10.55 -25.56 9.61
CA ALA A 138 10.44 -25.80 8.17
C ALA A 138 9.02 -25.57 7.69
N GLN A 139 8.01 -26.10 8.41
CA GLN A 139 6.61 -25.88 8.11
C GLN A 139 6.21 -24.41 8.28
N ARG A 140 6.72 -23.73 9.29
CA ARG A 140 6.53 -22.28 9.49
C ARG A 140 7.05 -21.47 8.32
N THR A 141 8.25 -21.76 7.86
CA THR A 141 8.84 -21.10 6.68
C THR A 141 7.96 -21.30 5.44
N LYS A 142 7.47 -22.54 5.23
CA LYS A 142 6.55 -22.85 4.13
C LYS A 142 5.22 -22.09 4.25
N ALA A 143 4.62 -22.05 5.45
CA ALA A 143 3.35 -21.36 5.69
C ALA A 143 3.48 -19.83 5.49
N ILE A 144 4.59 -19.21 5.96
CA ILE A 144 4.88 -17.79 5.73
C ILE A 144 5.15 -17.54 4.24
N GLY A 145 5.82 -18.45 3.55
CA GLY A 145 6.01 -18.38 2.10
C GLY A 145 4.68 -18.37 1.33
N ILE A 146 3.73 -19.24 1.72
CA ILE A 146 2.37 -19.25 1.15
C ILE A 146 1.65 -17.94 1.46
N TRP A 147 1.72 -17.43 2.71
CA TRP A 147 1.14 -16.17 3.12
C TRP A 147 1.64 -15.00 2.25
N SER A 148 2.95 -14.88 2.08
CA SER A 148 3.57 -13.84 1.24
C SER A 148 3.21 -14.00 -0.25
N GLY A 149 3.15 -15.25 -0.72
CA GLY A 149 2.74 -15.57 -2.10
C GLY A 149 1.29 -15.16 -2.38
N VAL A 150 0.38 -15.44 -1.45
CA VAL A 150 -1.03 -15.04 -1.55
C VAL A 150 -1.18 -13.52 -1.54
N MET A 151 -0.43 -12.82 -0.70
CA MET A 151 -0.43 -11.36 -0.66
C MET A 151 -0.01 -10.75 -2.01
N THR A 152 1.07 -11.27 -2.59
CA THR A 152 1.55 -10.81 -3.91
C THR A 152 0.58 -11.18 -5.04
N ALA A 153 0.07 -12.41 -5.03
CA ALA A 153 -0.89 -12.87 -6.03
C ALA A 153 -2.22 -12.11 -5.95
N GLY A 154 -2.62 -11.68 -4.74
CA GLY A 154 -3.84 -10.90 -4.51
C GLY A 154 -3.85 -9.60 -5.31
N ILE A 155 -2.74 -8.88 -5.32
CA ILE A 155 -2.62 -7.62 -6.07
C ILE A 155 -2.84 -7.85 -7.58
N ALA A 156 -2.22 -8.90 -8.16
CA ALA A 156 -2.38 -9.23 -9.58
C ALA A 156 -3.79 -9.76 -9.89
N LEU A 157 -4.32 -10.65 -9.04
CA LEU A 157 -5.68 -11.19 -9.20
C LEU A 157 -6.75 -10.09 -9.04
N GLY A 158 -6.52 -9.12 -8.14
CA GLY A 158 -7.42 -7.99 -7.94
C GLY A 158 -7.60 -7.17 -9.21
N SER A 159 -6.53 -6.90 -9.93
CA SER A 159 -6.58 -6.19 -11.21
C SER A 159 -7.46 -6.90 -12.23
N VAL A 160 -7.22 -8.19 -12.47
CA VAL A 160 -7.99 -8.99 -13.43
C VAL A 160 -9.45 -9.17 -12.98
N MET A 161 -9.66 -9.47 -11.69
CA MET A 161 -10.99 -9.62 -11.12
C MET A 161 -11.80 -8.33 -11.24
N SER A 162 -11.19 -7.18 -10.96
CA SER A 162 -11.84 -5.88 -11.13
C SER A 162 -12.19 -5.62 -12.59
N GLY A 163 -11.28 -5.90 -13.52
CA GLY A 163 -11.55 -5.77 -14.95
C GLY A 163 -12.77 -6.58 -15.38
N VAL A 164 -12.82 -7.87 -15.03
CA VAL A 164 -13.95 -8.75 -15.34
C VAL A 164 -15.26 -8.27 -14.70
N LEU A 165 -15.20 -7.88 -13.41
CA LEU A 165 -16.42 -7.50 -12.67
C LEU A 165 -17.00 -6.17 -13.16
N VAL A 166 -16.15 -5.18 -13.43
CA VAL A 166 -16.59 -3.87 -13.91
C VAL A 166 -17.10 -3.94 -15.34
N GLU A 167 -16.53 -4.82 -16.17
CA GLU A 167 -16.96 -4.99 -17.57
C GLU A 167 -18.32 -5.72 -17.71
N HIS A 168 -18.56 -6.74 -16.86
CA HIS A 168 -19.76 -7.59 -16.99
C HIS A 168 -20.88 -7.26 -16.00
N PHE A 169 -20.57 -6.50 -14.95
CA PHE A 169 -21.51 -6.11 -13.91
C PHE A 169 -21.41 -4.59 -13.68
N TRP A 170 -21.64 -4.11 -12.46
CA TRP A 170 -21.47 -2.70 -12.08
C TRP A 170 -20.25 -2.55 -11.16
N TRP A 171 -19.74 -1.35 -11.02
CA TRP A 171 -18.53 -1.07 -10.23
C TRP A 171 -18.61 -1.56 -8.77
N GLY A 172 -19.80 -1.54 -8.15
CA GLY A 172 -19.96 -2.01 -6.77
C GLY A 172 -19.75 -3.52 -6.60
N SER A 173 -19.85 -4.31 -7.68
CA SER A 173 -19.63 -5.76 -7.65
C SER A 173 -18.22 -6.13 -7.16
N VAL A 174 -17.24 -5.26 -7.35
CA VAL A 174 -15.86 -5.47 -6.89
C VAL A 174 -15.75 -5.57 -5.36
N PHE A 175 -16.66 -4.94 -4.62
CA PHE A 175 -16.72 -5.04 -3.17
C PHE A 175 -17.50 -6.28 -2.71
N LEU A 176 -18.46 -6.76 -3.51
CA LEU A 176 -19.27 -7.95 -3.15
C LEU A 176 -18.45 -9.25 -3.13
N VAL A 177 -17.36 -9.34 -3.88
CA VAL A 177 -16.43 -10.48 -3.86
C VAL A 177 -15.88 -10.75 -2.46
N ASN A 178 -15.82 -9.73 -1.60
CA ASN A 178 -15.36 -9.87 -0.22
C ASN A 178 -16.35 -10.69 0.64
N LEU A 179 -17.64 -10.63 0.35
CA LEU A 179 -18.68 -11.22 1.20
C LEU A 179 -18.57 -12.73 1.35
N PRO A 180 -18.47 -13.56 0.28
CA PRO A 180 -18.37 -15.01 0.42
C PRO A 180 -17.19 -15.45 1.29
N ALA A 181 -16.03 -14.81 1.11
CA ALA A 181 -14.83 -15.16 1.86
C ALA A 181 -14.91 -14.71 3.33
N MET A 182 -15.48 -13.53 3.62
CA MET A 182 -15.70 -13.07 4.99
C MET A 182 -16.73 -13.95 5.70
N LEU A 183 -17.81 -14.36 5.02
CA LEU A 183 -18.78 -15.33 5.56
C LEU A 183 -18.13 -16.68 5.86
N LEU A 184 -17.31 -17.18 4.94
CA LEU A 184 -16.60 -18.45 5.16
C LEU A 184 -15.65 -18.36 6.36
N LEU A 185 -14.93 -17.25 6.51
CA LEU A 185 -14.07 -17.01 7.67
C LEU A 185 -14.88 -16.91 8.97
N LEU A 186 -16.03 -16.25 8.97
CA LEU A 186 -16.90 -16.12 10.14
C LEU A 186 -17.50 -17.47 10.57
N LEU A 187 -17.82 -18.35 9.62
CA LEU A 187 -18.36 -19.68 9.88
C LEU A 187 -17.28 -20.69 10.32
N LEU A 188 -16.16 -20.74 9.60
CA LEU A 188 -15.12 -21.76 9.84
C LEU A 188 -14.06 -21.29 10.86
N GLY A 189 -13.84 -19.99 10.99
CA GLY A 189 -12.83 -19.44 11.89
C GLY A 189 -12.98 -19.86 13.35
N PRO A 190 -14.17 -19.81 13.96
CA PRO A 190 -14.38 -20.27 15.34
C PRO A 190 -14.00 -21.73 15.58
N VAL A 191 -14.15 -22.59 14.56
CA VAL A 191 -13.92 -24.05 14.67
C VAL A 191 -12.46 -24.41 14.34
N LEU A 192 -11.89 -23.80 13.31
CA LEU A 192 -10.58 -24.20 12.79
C LEU A 192 -9.41 -23.44 13.44
N LEU A 193 -9.62 -22.15 13.76
CA LEU A 193 -8.53 -21.29 14.23
C LEU A 193 -8.35 -21.42 15.75
N PRO A 194 -7.09 -21.57 16.23
CA PRO A 194 -6.81 -21.52 17.66
C PRO A 194 -6.96 -20.09 18.18
N GLU A 195 -7.37 -19.94 19.43
CA GLU A 195 -7.25 -18.64 20.09
C GLU A 195 -5.81 -18.43 20.55
N SER A 196 -5.26 -17.29 20.24
CA SER A 196 -3.92 -16.88 20.66
C SER A 196 -4.00 -15.56 21.40
N ARG A 197 -3.61 -15.57 22.65
CA ARG A 197 -3.53 -14.40 23.55
C ARG A 197 -2.16 -14.32 24.16
N ASN A 198 -1.65 -13.12 24.35
CA ASN A 198 -0.49 -12.91 25.20
C ASN A 198 -0.94 -12.92 26.67
N PRO A 199 -0.40 -13.83 27.53
CA PRO A 199 -0.75 -13.87 28.95
C PRO A 199 -0.37 -12.59 29.71
N HIS A 200 0.66 -11.89 29.24
CA HIS A 200 1.19 -10.67 29.86
C HIS A 200 1.24 -9.54 28.82
N PRO A 201 0.08 -9.01 28.41
CA PRO A 201 0.07 -7.92 27.45
C PRO A 201 0.62 -6.66 28.12
N GLY A 202 1.61 -6.02 27.52
CA GLY A 202 2.12 -4.73 27.97
C GLY A 202 1.01 -3.67 28.11
N ARG A 203 1.26 -2.52 28.74
CA ARG A 203 0.27 -1.44 28.83
C ARG A 203 -0.06 -0.94 27.41
N PHE A 204 -1.37 -0.81 27.12
CA PHE A 204 -1.84 -0.36 25.82
C PHE A 204 -1.94 1.17 25.78
N ASP A 205 -1.28 1.80 24.85
CA ASP A 205 -1.34 3.24 24.68
C ASP A 205 -2.53 3.65 23.80
N LEU A 206 -3.72 3.62 24.41
CA LEU A 206 -4.98 4.02 23.74
C LEU A 206 -4.94 5.46 23.19
N LEU A 207 -4.15 6.36 23.80
CA LEU A 207 -4.10 7.76 23.37
C LEU A 207 -3.23 7.96 22.12
N SER A 208 -2.26 7.10 21.89
CA SER A 208 -1.43 7.20 20.68
C SER A 208 -2.21 6.92 19.40
N VAL A 209 -3.30 6.15 19.46
CA VAL A 209 -4.13 5.81 18.29
C VAL A 209 -4.86 7.04 17.72
N PRO A 210 -5.75 7.71 18.49
CA PRO A 210 -6.40 8.91 17.99
C PRO A 210 -5.40 10.03 17.69
N LEU A 211 -4.26 10.09 18.41
CA LEU A 211 -3.21 11.06 18.11
C LEU A 211 -2.58 10.84 16.73
N SER A 212 -2.30 9.58 16.34
CA SER A 212 -1.77 9.27 15.02
C SER A 212 -2.76 9.63 13.92
N MET A 213 -4.05 9.31 14.11
CA MET A 213 -5.09 9.69 13.16
C MET A 213 -5.27 11.21 13.06
N ALA A 214 -5.30 11.91 14.20
CA ALA A 214 -5.38 13.37 14.25
C ALA A 214 -4.13 14.05 13.67
N ALA A 215 -2.99 13.40 13.68
CA ALA A 215 -1.79 13.89 13.02
C ALA A 215 -1.88 13.78 11.49
N VAL A 216 -2.34 12.64 10.99
CA VAL A 216 -2.27 12.29 9.57
C VAL A 216 -3.44 12.89 8.78
N LEU A 217 -4.69 12.66 9.20
CA LEU A 217 -5.87 13.02 8.41
C LEU A 217 -6.01 14.53 8.16
N PRO A 218 -5.88 15.44 9.16
CA PRO A 218 -5.98 16.87 8.90
C PRO A 218 -4.82 17.41 8.07
N ALA A 219 -3.59 16.88 8.25
CA ALA A 219 -2.43 17.31 7.48
C ALA A 219 -2.62 16.99 5.99
N ILE A 220 -3.06 15.80 5.68
CA ILE A 220 -3.29 15.36 4.31
C ILE A 220 -4.49 16.06 3.68
N TYR A 221 -5.60 16.19 4.42
CA TYR A 221 -6.75 16.96 3.96
C TYR A 221 -6.31 18.38 3.56
N GLY A 222 -5.62 19.08 4.46
CA GLY A 222 -5.18 20.44 4.18
C GLY A 222 -4.20 20.52 2.99
N LEU A 223 -3.27 19.56 2.84
CA LEU A 223 -2.35 19.53 1.69
C LEU A 223 -3.07 19.28 0.36
N LYS A 224 -4.04 18.36 0.33
CA LYS A 224 -4.86 18.09 -0.85
C LYS A 224 -5.65 19.31 -1.30
N GLU A 225 -6.36 19.93 -0.37
CA GLU A 225 -7.18 21.09 -0.68
C GLU A 225 -6.33 22.31 -1.08
N LEU A 226 -5.15 22.50 -0.46
CA LEU A 226 -4.19 23.53 -0.88
C LEU A 226 -3.68 23.30 -2.31
N ALA A 227 -3.50 22.05 -2.72
CA ALA A 227 -3.04 21.70 -4.06
C ALA A 227 -4.15 21.82 -5.10
N SER A 228 -5.40 21.46 -4.78
CA SER A 228 -6.52 21.44 -5.73
C SER A 228 -7.30 22.76 -5.80
N GLU A 229 -7.52 23.43 -4.66
CA GLU A 229 -8.33 24.66 -4.56
C GLU A 229 -7.48 25.93 -4.39
N GLY A 230 -6.15 25.78 -4.23
CA GLY A 230 -5.25 26.89 -3.99
C GLY A 230 -5.19 27.33 -2.52
N TRP A 231 -4.56 28.49 -2.28
CA TRP A 231 -4.29 28.98 -0.93
C TRP A 231 -5.58 29.37 -0.19
N ASN A 232 -5.83 28.70 0.94
CA ASN A 232 -6.93 29.03 1.86
C ASN A 232 -6.47 28.84 3.31
N VAL A 233 -6.79 29.80 4.16
CA VAL A 233 -6.43 29.76 5.60
C VAL A 233 -6.97 28.52 6.30
N ARG A 234 -8.16 28.04 5.96
CA ARG A 234 -8.74 26.82 6.53
C ARG A 234 -7.87 25.58 6.26
N TYR A 235 -7.38 25.45 5.03
CA TYR A 235 -6.53 24.34 4.62
C TYR A 235 -5.14 24.42 5.28
N ALA A 236 -4.55 25.62 5.34
CA ALA A 236 -3.30 25.85 6.06
C ALA A 236 -3.44 25.57 7.57
N MET A 237 -4.56 25.94 8.18
CA MET A 237 -4.86 25.58 9.57
C MET A 237 -4.98 24.08 9.76
N SER A 238 -5.62 23.37 8.83
CA SER A 238 -5.73 21.90 8.89
C SER A 238 -4.35 21.23 8.86
N VAL A 239 -3.44 21.68 7.98
CA VAL A 239 -2.05 21.21 7.97
C VAL A 239 -1.36 21.50 9.31
N THR A 240 -1.52 22.71 9.84
CA THR A 240 -0.91 23.11 11.12
C THR A 240 -1.40 22.26 12.28
N VAL A 241 -2.70 22.00 12.35
CA VAL A 241 -3.32 21.10 13.34
C VAL A 241 -2.73 19.69 13.22
N GLY A 242 -2.65 19.15 12.02
CA GLY A 242 -2.04 17.85 11.78
C GLY A 242 -0.58 17.78 12.25
N LEU A 243 0.23 18.78 11.94
CA LEU A 243 1.63 18.87 12.38
C LEU A 243 1.75 19.00 13.91
N LEU A 244 0.86 19.74 14.56
CA LEU A 244 0.81 19.84 16.02
C LEU A 244 0.53 18.47 16.66
N PHE A 245 -0.48 17.75 16.17
CA PHE A 245 -0.76 16.39 16.63
C PHE A 245 0.36 15.42 16.31
N ALA A 246 1.07 15.57 15.20
CA ALA A 246 2.27 14.78 14.90
C ALA A 246 3.38 15.04 15.92
N ALA A 247 3.63 16.29 16.29
CA ALA A 247 4.59 16.63 17.33
C ALA A 247 4.20 16.05 18.70
N LEU A 248 2.90 16.14 19.07
CA LEU A 248 2.36 15.51 20.29
C LEU A 248 2.48 13.99 20.25
N PHE A 249 2.21 13.35 19.12
CA PHE A 249 2.39 11.91 18.94
C PHE A 249 3.86 11.51 19.16
N VAL A 250 4.81 12.20 18.51
CA VAL A 250 6.25 11.93 18.68
C VAL A 250 6.70 12.14 20.12
N HIS A 251 6.24 13.21 20.76
CA HIS A 251 6.52 13.46 22.19
C HIS A 251 6.02 12.31 23.05
N ARG A 252 4.77 11.87 22.83
CA ARG A 252 4.19 10.74 23.55
C ARG A 252 4.95 9.44 23.32
N GLN A 253 5.37 9.12 22.08
CA GLN A 253 6.18 7.93 21.81
C GLN A 253 7.52 7.93 22.57
N ARG A 254 8.06 9.10 22.90
CA ARG A 254 9.30 9.25 23.68
C ARG A 254 9.08 9.14 25.19
N THR A 255 7.88 9.45 25.69
CA THR A 255 7.60 9.55 27.13
C THR A 255 6.70 8.44 27.65
N ALA A 256 5.96 7.74 26.79
CA ALA A 256 5.07 6.66 27.19
C ALA A 256 5.85 5.46 27.74
N ALA A 257 5.35 4.86 28.82
CA ALA A 257 5.94 3.65 29.40
C ALA A 257 5.87 2.41 28.47
N SER A 258 4.90 2.40 27.55
CA SER A 258 4.72 1.34 26.54
C SER A 258 4.36 2.00 25.21
N PRO A 259 5.34 2.58 24.51
CA PRO A 259 5.10 3.26 23.26
C PRO A 259 4.65 2.29 22.16
N LEU A 260 3.77 2.72 21.24
CA LEU A 260 3.37 1.94 20.07
C LEU A 260 4.59 1.65 19.18
N ILE A 261 5.44 2.64 19.02
CA ILE A 261 6.69 2.54 18.26
C ILE A 261 7.84 2.48 19.25
N SER A 262 8.51 1.32 19.34
CA SER A 262 9.65 1.15 20.24
C SER A 262 10.82 2.05 19.82
N PRO A 263 11.26 3.04 20.64
CA PRO A 263 12.37 3.93 20.29
C PRO A 263 13.70 3.19 20.10
N GLU A 264 13.83 2.00 20.65
CA GLU A 264 15.04 1.18 20.52
C GLU A 264 15.31 0.71 19.09
N LEU A 265 14.26 0.56 18.25
CA LEU A 265 14.40 0.25 16.83
C LEU A 265 15.19 1.34 16.10
N PHE A 266 15.05 2.59 16.52
CA PHE A 266 15.70 3.74 15.88
C PHE A 266 17.13 4.00 16.37
N ARG A 267 17.61 3.26 17.39
CA ARG A 267 19.01 3.35 17.85
C ARG A 267 19.98 2.76 16.82
N GLY A 268 19.51 1.81 15.99
CA GLY A 268 20.30 1.20 14.91
C GLY A 268 20.49 2.17 13.74
N ARG A 269 21.73 2.38 13.29
CA ARG A 269 22.05 3.30 12.18
C ARG A 269 21.42 2.90 10.83
N GLY A 270 20.96 1.67 10.66
CA GLY A 270 20.38 1.15 9.42
C GLY A 270 18.86 1.22 9.38
N PHE A 271 18.18 1.18 10.54
CA PHE A 271 16.72 1.05 10.61
C PHE A 271 15.98 2.30 10.12
N SER A 272 16.32 3.48 10.67
CA SER A 272 15.67 4.74 10.29
C SER A 272 15.79 5.06 8.79
N PRO A 273 16.99 5.01 8.18
CA PRO A 273 17.09 5.18 6.73
C PRO A 273 16.28 4.16 5.94
N ALA A 274 16.26 2.89 6.37
CA ALA A 274 15.50 1.86 5.67
C ALA A 274 13.99 2.15 5.68
N VAL A 275 13.40 2.54 6.81
CA VAL A 275 11.99 2.89 6.91
C VAL A 275 11.64 4.08 6.01
N VAL A 276 12.46 5.13 6.01
CA VAL A 276 12.22 6.32 5.16
C VAL A 276 12.34 5.97 3.68
N LEU A 277 13.37 5.21 3.28
CA LEU A 277 13.55 4.80 1.89
C LEU A 277 12.44 3.84 1.42
N ASN A 278 11.93 2.98 2.30
CA ASN A 278 10.77 2.13 2.01
C ASN A 278 9.50 2.96 1.76
N LEU A 279 9.25 3.97 2.59
CA LEU A 279 8.13 4.90 2.41
C LEU A 279 8.22 5.62 1.07
N VAL A 280 9.41 6.14 0.71
CA VAL A 280 9.63 6.84 -0.57
C VAL A 280 9.48 5.88 -1.76
N ALA A 281 9.91 4.63 -1.63
CA ALA A 281 9.73 3.61 -2.66
C ALA A 281 8.23 3.31 -2.88
N ALA A 282 7.47 3.12 -1.79
CA ALA A 282 6.02 2.90 -1.86
C ALA A 282 5.28 4.12 -2.45
N PHE A 283 5.71 5.34 -2.08
CA PHE A 283 5.22 6.57 -2.69
C PHE A 283 5.38 6.54 -4.22
N GLY A 284 6.55 6.19 -4.72
CA GLY A 284 6.80 6.11 -6.18
C GLY A 284 5.93 5.06 -6.87
N MET A 285 5.64 3.94 -6.22
CA MET A 285 4.86 2.83 -6.81
C MET A 285 3.39 3.18 -7.00
N MET A 286 2.73 3.65 -5.93
CA MET A 286 1.27 3.84 -5.91
C MET A 286 0.82 5.00 -6.81
N GLY A 287 1.58 6.09 -6.85
CA GLY A 287 1.25 7.23 -7.73
C GLY A 287 1.31 6.88 -9.21
N SER A 288 2.31 6.10 -9.62
CA SER A 288 2.39 5.65 -11.02
C SER A 288 1.24 4.71 -11.39
N ALA A 289 0.83 3.82 -10.50
CA ALA A 289 -0.27 2.89 -10.74
C ALA A 289 -1.60 3.61 -11.02
N TYR A 290 -1.89 4.68 -10.26
CA TYR A 290 -3.09 5.50 -10.49
C TYR A 290 -3.12 6.09 -11.89
N PHE A 291 -2.10 6.84 -12.28
CA PHE A 291 -2.07 7.50 -13.59
C PHE A 291 -2.05 6.51 -14.73
N THR A 292 -1.29 5.42 -14.61
CA THR A 292 -1.17 4.40 -15.66
C THR A 292 -2.51 3.72 -15.92
N THR A 293 -3.23 3.33 -14.87
CA THR A 293 -4.51 2.63 -15.04
C THR A 293 -5.56 3.55 -15.65
N GLN A 294 -5.65 4.79 -15.19
CA GLN A 294 -6.55 5.79 -15.76
C GLN A 294 -6.20 6.10 -17.22
N TYR A 295 -4.91 6.21 -17.53
CA TYR A 295 -4.45 6.45 -18.90
C TYR A 295 -4.86 5.29 -19.83
N ILE A 296 -4.63 4.04 -19.45
CA ILE A 296 -4.99 2.89 -20.29
C ILE A 296 -6.49 2.81 -20.52
N GLN A 297 -7.31 3.05 -19.50
CA GLN A 297 -8.78 2.97 -19.62
C GLN A 297 -9.38 4.20 -20.30
N SER A 298 -9.04 5.40 -19.83
CA SER A 298 -9.79 6.61 -20.18
C SER A 298 -9.13 7.43 -21.30
N VAL A 299 -7.79 7.36 -21.45
CA VAL A 299 -7.08 8.04 -22.55
C VAL A 299 -7.01 7.15 -23.77
N LEU A 300 -6.61 5.86 -23.60
CA LEU A 300 -6.50 4.89 -24.70
C LEU A 300 -7.83 4.19 -25.02
N ASP A 301 -8.88 4.45 -24.24
CA ASP A 301 -10.22 3.90 -24.46
C ASP A 301 -10.29 2.36 -24.42
N ASN A 302 -9.47 1.75 -23.59
CA ASN A 302 -9.49 0.30 -23.38
C ASN A 302 -10.54 -0.09 -22.36
N SER A 303 -11.15 -1.27 -22.54
CA SER A 303 -12.04 -1.84 -21.54
C SER A 303 -11.31 -2.09 -20.21
N PRO A 304 -12.02 -2.15 -19.08
CA PRO A 304 -11.40 -2.46 -17.77
C PRO A 304 -10.61 -3.77 -17.77
N LEU A 305 -11.09 -4.79 -18.49
CA LEU A 305 -10.41 -6.08 -18.61
C LEU A 305 -9.14 -5.98 -19.46
N GLU A 306 -9.21 -5.30 -20.61
CA GLU A 306 -8.04 -5.06 -21.47
C GLU A 306 -6.96 -4.28 -20.71
N ALA A 307 -7.34 -3.22 -19.99
CA ALA A 307 -6.42 -2.46 -19.16
C ALA A 307 -5.76 -3.32 -18.08
N ALA A 308 -6.51 -4.21 -17.44
CA ALA A 308 -5.98 -5.16 -16.46
C ALA A 308 -4.98 -6.14 -17.11
N LEU A 309 -5.31 -6.69 -18.29
CA LEU A 309 -4.42 -7.61 -19.01
C LEU A 309 -3.14 -6.92 -19.48
N TRP A 310 -3.23 -5.69 -20.03
CA TRP A 310 -2.04 -4.90 -20.37
C TRP A 310 -1.16 -4.63 -19.15
N SER A 311 -1.76 -4.37 -17.98
CA SER A 311 -1.03 -4.14 -16.73
C SER A 311 -0.30 -5.38 -16.19
N LEU A 312 -0.57 -6.58 -16.71
CA LEU A 312 0.17 -7.79 -16.35
C LEU A 312 1.53 -7.91 -17.08
N LEU A 313 1.69 -7.28 -18.24
CA LEU A 313 2.95 -7.41 -19.02
C LEU A 313 4.18 -6.90 -18.24
N PRO A 314 4.15 -5.75 -17.56
CA PRO A 314 5.24 -5.30 -16.70
C PRO A 314 5.58 -6.25 -15.54
N SER A 315 4.66 -7.12 -15.13
CA SER A 315 4.87 -8.01 -13.97
C SER A 315 5.98 -9.03 -14.18
N VAL A 316 6.26 -9.42 -15.43
CA VAL A 316 7.32 -10.40 -15.75
C VAL A 316 8.72 -9.87 -15.38
N PRO A 317 9.19 -8.72 -15.87
CA PRO A 317 10.48 -8.17 -15.44
C PRO A 317 10.49 -7.78 -13.96
N ILE A 318 9.36 -7.32 -13.40
CA ILE A 318 9.24 -6.96 -11.97
C ILE A 318 9.51 -8.16 -11.07
N ALA A 319 9.01 -9.34 -11.41
CA ALA A 319 9.24 -10.57 -10.64
C ALA A 319 10.73 -10.95 -10.52
N LEU A 320 11.56 -10.55 -11.48
CA LEU A 320 13.01 -10.79 -11.48
C LEU A 320 13.80 -9.70 -10.74
N ALA A 321 13.20 -8.54 -10.46
CA ALA A 321 13.91 -7.38 -9.94
C ALA A 321 14.49 -7.63 -8.53
N ALA A 322 13.71 -8.17 -7.60
CA ALA A 322 14.17 -8.47 -6.25
C ALA A 322 15.27 -9.56 -6.21
N PRO A 323 15.13 -10.72 -6.90
CA PRO A 323 16.22 -11.70 -7.04
C PRO A 323 17.50 -11.13 -7.62
N VAL A 324 17.40 -10.31 -8.68
CA VAL A 324 18.57 -9.67 -9.30
C VAL A 324 19.26 -8.73 -8.33
N GLY A 325 18.51 -7.89 -7.61
CA GLY A 325 19.05 -7.01 -6.57
C GLY A 325 19.76 -7.79 -5.45
N ALA A 326 19.17 -8.88 -4.98
CA ALA A 326 19.77 -9.75 -3.97
C ALA A 326 21.07 -10.41 -4.49
N HIS A 327 21.06 -10.88 -5.72
CA HIS A 327 22.23 -11.50 -6.36
C HIS A 327 23.40 -10.52 -6.52
N LEU A 328 23.14 -9.27 -6.87
CA LEU A 328 24.17 -8.22 -6.93
C LEU A 328 24.83 -8.00 -5.57
N VAL A 329 24.06 -7.95 -4.49
CA VAL A 329 24.60 -7.83 -3.12
C VAL A 329 25.42 -9.05 -2.72
N GLN A 330 24.96 -10.27 -3.07
CA GLN A 330 25.71 -11.52 -2.83
C GLN A 330 27.03 -11.55 -3.60
N ARG A 331 27.12 -10.95 -4.79
CA ARG A 331 28.35 -10.79 -5.58
C ARG A 331 29.28 -9.71 -5.05
N GLY A 332 28.94 -9.07 -3.92
CA GLY A 332 29.79 -8.08 -3.25
C GLY A 332 29.51 -6.62 -3.62
N VAL A 333 28.49 -6.34 -4.44
CA VAL A 333 28.07 -4.96 -4.70
C VAL A 333 27.52 -4.37 -3.39
N PRO A 334 28.05 -3.23 -2.90
CA PRO A 334 27.52 -2.60 -1.70
C PRO A 334 26.02 -2.30 -1.82
N ARG A 335 25.23 -2.67 -0.80
CA ARG A 335 23.77 -2.46 -0.78
C ARG A 335 23.37 -1.02 -1.11
N ALA A 336 24.17 -0.04 -0.65
CA ALA A 336 23.95 1.38 -0.96
C ALA A 336 23.87 1.66 -2.46
N TYR A 337 24.72 1.03 -3.26
CA TYR A 337 24.71 1.21 -4.72
C TYR A 337 23.51 0.52 -5.38
N VAL A 338 23.08 -0.65 -4.87
CA VAL A 338 21.91 -1.34 -5.39
C VAL A 338 20.64 -0.53 -5.12
N VAL A 339 20.49 0.04 -3.92
CA VAL A 339 19.35 0.90 -3.55
C VAL A 339 19.39 2.22 -4.34
N CYS A 340 20.55 2.86 -4.45
CA CYS A 340 20.72 4.08 -5.23
C CYS A 340 20.41 3.83 -6.71
N GLY A 341 20.93 2.75 -7.30
CA GLY A 341 20.66 2.33 -8.68
C GLY A 341 19.18 2.03 -8.91
N GLY A 342 18.52 1.36 -7.95
CA GLY A 342 17.09 1.10 -8.02
C GLY A 342 16.26 2.38 -8.09
N PHE A 343 16.52 3.35 -7.22
CA PHE A 343 15.85 4.65 -7.29
C PHE A 343 16.17 5.43 -8.57
N ALA A 344 17.41 5.37 -9.07
CA ALA A 344 17.78 6.03 -10.33
C ALA A 344 17.03 5.40 -11.52
N VAL A 345 16.94 4.07 -11.58
CA VAL A 345 16.15 3.34 -12.59
C VAL A 345 14.68 3.73 -12.49
N SER A 346 14.12 3.80 -11.29
CA SER A 346 12.72 4.22 -11.10
C SER A 346 12.49 5.68 -11.52
N SER A 347 13.44 6.57 -11.25
CA SER A 347 13.39 7.96 -11.74
C SER A 347 13.38 8.02 -13.27
N CYS A 348 14.18 7.19 -13.96
CA CYS A 348 14.13 7.07 -15.43
C CYS A 348 12.75 6.58 -15.89
N GLY A 349 12.12 5.62 -15.19
CA GLY A 349 10.76 5.17 -15.49
C GLY A 349 9.73 6.32 -15.41
N TYR A 350 9.82 7.17 -14.41
CA TYR A 350 8.99 8.37 -14.32
C TYR A 350 9.26 9.39 -15.44
N VAL A 351 10.53 9.57 -15.84
CA VAL A 351 10.87 10.42 -16.99
C VAL A 351 10.24 9.86 -18.28
N MET A 352 10.29 8.52 -18.47
CA MET A 352 9.61 7.88 -19.60
C MET A 352 8.10 8.12 -19.57
N LEU A 353 7.47 8.05 -18.39
CA LEU A 353 6.05 8.33 -18.20
C LEU A 353 5.71 9.78 -18.57
N ALA A 354 6.58 10.75 -18.25
CA ALA A 354 6.42 12.14 -18.61
C ALA A 354 6.57 12.43 -20.12
N LEU A 355 7.04 11.46 -20.91
CA LEU A 355 7.18 11.57 -22.36
C LEU A 355 6.06 10.83 -23.13
N ALA A 356 5.13 10.16 -22.45
CA ALA A 356 4.04 9.43 -23.08
C ALA A 356 3.02 10.38 -23.69
N GLY A 357 2.78 10.31 -25.01
CA GLY A 357 1.68 11.03 -25.70
C GLY A 357 0.31 10.42 -25.38
N THR A 358 -0.75 10.84 -26.05
CA THR A 358 -2.13 10.34 -25.84
C THR A 358 -2.41 8.96 -26.47
N ASP A 359 -1.45 8.37 -27.19
CA ASP A 359 -1.53 7.07 -27.91
C ASP A 359 -0.35 6.14 -27.63
N SER A 360 0.36 6.32 -26.52
CA SER A 360 1.67 5.72 -26.26
C SER A 360 1.63 4.50 -25.33
N LEU A 361 0.79 3.48 -25.62
CA LEU A 361 0.65 2.28 -24.80
C LEU A 361 2.00 1.60 -24.48
N TRP A 362 2.82 1.34 -25.48
CA TRP A 362 4.08 0.61 -25.30
C TRP A 362 5.11 1.38 -24.47
N LEU A 363 5.19 2.70 -24.67
CA LEU A 363 6.07 3.55 -23.87
C LEU A 363 5.60 3.58 -22.40
N LEU A 364 4.28 3.64 -22.18
CA LEU A 364 3.68 3.61 -20.85
C LEU A 364 4.01 2.29 -20.13
N LEU A 365 3.80 1.13 -20.79
CA LEU A 365 4.09 -0.18 -20.21
C LEU A 365 5.58 -0.35 -19.92
N ALA A 366 6.45 0.11 -20.82
CA ALA A 366 7.90 0.11 -20.60
C ALA A 366 8.29 1.03 -19.42
N ALA A 367 7.70 2.22 -19.33
CA ALA A 367 7.90 3.13 -18.20
C ALA A 367 7.52 2.48 -16.87
N CYS A 368 6.35 1.81 -16.83
CA CYS A 368 5.89 1.08 -15.66
C CYS A 368 6.83 -0.06 -15.27
N ALA A 369 7.30 -0.84 -16.24
CA ALA A 369 8.24 -1.92 -16.00
C ALA A 369 9.56 -1.41 -15.40
N VAL A 370 10.15 -0.38 -16.01
CA VAL A 370 11.41 0.24 -15.54
C VAL A 370 11.24 0.81 -14.14
N LEU A 371 10.17 1.58 -13.91
CA LEU A 371 9.86 2.19 -12.62
C LEU A 371 9.69 1.14 -11.53
N ALA A 372 8.84 0.16 -11.75
CA ALA A 372 8.51 -0.86 -10.75
C ALA A 372 9.69 -1.81 -10.49
N CYS A 373 10.51 -2.16 -11.50
CA CYS A 373 11.73 -2.95 -11.29
C CYS A 373 12.70 -2.25 -10.33
N GLY A 374 12.91 -0.94 -10.51
CA GLY A 374 13.75 -0.17 -9.61
C GLY A 374 13.18 -0.14 -8.19
N ILE A 375 11.87 0.16 -8.03
CA ILE A 375 11.21 0.24 -6.71
C ILE A 375 11.24 -1.11 -5.99
N VAL A 376 10.87 -2.21 -6.65
CA VAL A 376 10.85 -3.55 -6.04
C VAL A 376 12.26 -3.97 -5.60
N THR A 377 13.28 -3.63 -6.40
CA THR A 377 14.68 -3.81 -5.98
C THR A 377 14.99 -3.04 -4.70
N VAL A 378 14.61 -1.76 -4.62
CA VAL A 378 14.81 -0.94 -3.42
C VAL A 378 14.07 -1.52 -2.23
N MET A 379 12.77 -1.80 -2.34
CA MET A 379 11.94 -2.30 -1.25
C MET A 379 12.49 -3.60 -0.67
N SER A 380 12.91 -4.53 -1.53
CA SER A 380 13.55 -5.77 -1.10
C SER A 380 14.82 -5.53 -0.28
N GLN A 381 15.71 -4.64 -0.74
CA GLN A 381 16.98 -4.37 -0.06
C GLN A 381 16.81 -3.58 1.25
N VAL A 382 15.88 -2.64 1.31
CA VAL A 382 15.63 -1.86 2.52
C VAL A 382 14.84 -2.65 3.57
N ALA A 383 13.94 -3.54 3.16
CA ALA A 383 13.26 -4.47 4.07
C ALA A 383 14.27 -5.40 4.77
N ASP A 384 15.19 -6.00 4.00
CA ASP A 384 16.25 -6.84 4.56
C ASP A 384 17.19 -6.04 5.49
N LEU A 385 17.52 -4.79 5.13
CA LEU A 385 18.32 -3.91 5.97
C LEU A 385 17.60 -3.57 7.29
N ALA A 386 16.32 -3.24 7.25
CA ALA A 386 15.54 -2.91 8.43
C ALA A 386 15.43 -4.10 9.39
N LEU A 387 15.08 -5.29 8.86
CA LEU A 387 14.93 -6.50 9.65
C LEU A 387 16.26 -6.98 10.25
N SER A 388 17.37 -6.88 9.49
CA SER A 388 18.71 -7.23 9.99
C SER A 388 19.28 -6.22 10.99
N SER A 389 18.77 -4.99 11.01
CA SER A 389 19.17 -3.94 11.95
C SER A 389 18.37 -3.96 13.26
N ALA A 390 17.23 -4.66 13.28
CA ALA A 390 16.37 -4.76 14.46
C ALA A 390 16.81 -5.94 15.37
N PRO A 391 16.64 -5.82 16.71
CA PRO A 391 16.76 -6.97 17.60
C PRO A 391 15.79 -8.09 17.21
N VAL A 392 16.20 -9.36 17.36
CA VAL A 392 15.41 -10.52 16.97
C VAL A 392 14.03 -10.53 17.66
N GLU A 393 13.98 -10.13 18.93
CA GLU A 393 12.75 -10.04 19.74
C GLU A 393 11.79 -8.97 19.22
N LYS A 394 12.29 -7.99 18.44
CA LYS A 394 11.53 -6.86 17.88
C LYS A 394 11.33 -6.94 16.36
N ALA A 395 11.71 -8.05 15.74
CA ALA A 395 11.56 -8.23 14.28
C ALA A 395 10.11 -8.08 13.81
N GLY A 396 9.13 -8.52 14.61
CA GLY A 396 7.72 -8.32 14.33
C GLY A 396 7.30 -6.85 14.31
N ALA A 397 7.75 -6.06 15.28
CA ALA A 397 7.49 -4.62 15.32
C ALA A 397 8.20 -3.88 14.17
N ALA A 398 9.41 -4.30 13.80
CA ALA A 398 10.12 -3.75 12.65
C ALA A 398 9.39 -4.02 11.33
N SER A 399 8.89 -5.25 11.13
CA SER A 399 8.09 -5.62 9.95
C SER A 399 6.78 -4.81 9.88
N SER A 400 6.06 -4.68 11.00
CA SER A 400 4.82 -3.90 11.04
C SER A 400 5.07 -2.41 10.74
N LEU A 401 6.21 -1.86 11.16
CA LEU A 401 6.55 -0.47 10.88
C LEU A 401 6.91 -0.25 9.40
N LEU A 402 7.58 -1.23 8.77
CA LEU A 402 7.81 -1.22 7.32
C LEU A 402 6.50 -1.26 6.54
N GLU A 403 5.59 -2.15 6.92
CA GLU A 403 4.26 -2.27 6.31
C GLU A 403 3.46 -0.97 6.46
N THR A 404 3.41 -0.40 7.68
CA THR A 404 2.81 0.92 7.92
C THR A 404 3.45 2.00 7.05
N GLY A 405 4.78 1.97 6.88
CA GLY A 405 5.51 2.88 6.01
C GLY A 405 5.15 2.71 4.54
N THR A 406 4.91 1.48 4.09
CA THR A 406 4.47 1.17 2.72
C THR A 406 3.07 1.72 2.45
N GLU A 407 2.11 1.43 3.31
CA GLU A 407 0.73 1.92 3.18
C GLU A 407 0.67 3.45 3.26
N PHE A 408 1.40 4.04 4.22
CA PHE A 408 1.46 5.48 4.38
C PHE A 408 2.13 6.18 3.20
N GLY A 409 3.22 5.60 2.67
CA GLY A 409 3.91 6.11 1.48
C GLY A 409 3.01 6.09 0.24
N GLY A 410 2.25 5.00 0.05
CA GLY A 410 1.27 4.87 -1.01
C GLY A 410 0.17 5.93 -0.93
N ALA A 411 -0.41 6.07 0.24
CA ALA A 411 -1.47 7.04 0.48
C ALA A 411 -0.98 8.51 0.33
N LEU A 412 0.24 8.82 0.80
CA LEU A 412 0.86 10.13 0.56
C LEU A 412 1.08 10.39 -0.94
N SER A 413 1.40 9.37 -1.72
CA SER A 413 1.57 9.50 -3.17
C SER A 413 0.30 9.96 -3.86
N MET A 414 -0.82 9.32 -3.54
CA MET A 414 -2.12 9.73 -4.07
C MET A 414 -2.47 11.15 -3.65
N ALA A 415 -2.27 11.47 -2.37
CA ALA A 415 -2.51 12.82 -1.86
C ALA A 415 -1.65 13.89 -2.57
N PHE A 416 -0.41 13.59 -2.90
CA PHE A 416 0.52 14.58 -3.46
C PHE A 416 0.53 14.56 -4.99
N LEU A 417 0.85 13.43 -5.62
CA LEU A 417 0.92 13.33 -7.07
C LEU A 417 -0.48 13.44 -7.71
N GLY A 418 -1.49 12.83 -7.08
CA GLY A 418 -2.87 12.95 -7.50
C GLY A 418 -3.37 14.39 -7.46
N SER A 419 -3.05 15.15 -6.40
CA SER A 419 -3.42 16.57 -6.30
C SER A 419 -2.71 17.42 -7.35
N ILE A 420 -1.42 17.16 -7.64
CA ILE A 420 -0.69 17.84 -8.73
C ILE A 420 -1.39 17.58 -10.08
N GLY A 421 -1.68 16.30 -10.38
CA GLY A 421 -2.35 15.93 -11.62
C GLY A 421 -3.73 16.58 -11.76
N THR A 422 -4.52 16.58 -10.67
CA THR A 422 -5.84 17.22 -10.62
C THR A 422 -5.76 18.73 -10.80
N ALA A 423 -4.80 19.40 -10.18
CA ALA A 423 -4.64 20.86 -10.31
C ALA A 423 -4.33 21.25 -11.76
N VAL A 424 -3.44 20.51 -12.43
CA VAL A 424 -3.11 20.73 -13.84
C VAL A 424 -4.31 20.41 -14.73
N TYR A 425 -5.00 19.29 -14.49
CA TYR A 425 -6.21 18.92 -15.22
C TYR A 425 -7.27 20.03 -15.18
N ARG A 426 -7.60 20.54 -13.99
CA ARG A 426 -8.56 21.62 -13.82
C ARG A 426 -8.16 22.93 -14.49
N HIS A 427 -6.85 23.21 -14.58
CA HIS A 427 -6.33 24.41 -15.22
C HIS A 427 -6.42 24.34 -16.75
N GLU A 428 -6.27 23.14 -17.34
CA GLU A 428 -6.25 22.96 -18.79
C GLU A 428 -7.62 22.69 -19.40
N ILE A 429 -8.58 22.19 -18.63
CA ILE A 429 -9.97 22.02 -19.09
C ILE A 429 -10.59 23.39 -19.36
N PRO A 430 -11.32 23.58 -20.48
CA PRO A 430 -12.00 24.85 -20.77
C PRO A 430 -12.98 25.28 -19.67
N ASP A 431 -12.98 26.56 -19.30
CA ASP A 431 -13.92 27.11 -18.30
C ASP A 431 -15.38 26.97 -18.67
N SER A 432 -15.68 26.84 -19.98
CA SER A 432 -17.01 26.59 -20.50
C SER A 432 -17.52 25.17 -20.32
N ALA A 433 -16.65 24.23 -19.89
CA ALA A 433 -17.05 22.84 -19.68
C ALA A 433 -17.98 22.71 -18.46
N PRO A 434 -18.94 21.76 -18.49
CA PRO A 434 -19.80 21.46 -17.34
C PRO A 434 -19.00 21.14 -16.08
N ALA A 435 -19.56 21.41 -14.90
CA ALA A 435 -18.86 21.23 -13.63
C ALA A 435 -18.29 19.81 -13.45
N ALA A 436 -19.05 18.77 -13.76
CA ALA A 436 -18.60 17.38 -13.68
C ALA A 436 -17.38 17.10 -14.58
N ALA A 437 -17.33 17.70 -15.76
CA ALA A 437 -16.20 17.55 -16.69
C ALA A 437 -14.92 18.25 -16.19
N ARG A 438 -15.07 19.29 -15.38
CA ARG A 438 -13.94 20.02 -14.80
C ARG A 438 -13.33 19.34 -13.59
N GLU A 439 -14.06 18.41 -12.97
CA GLU A 439 -13.61 17.71 -11.77
C GLU A 439 -12.69 16.51 -12.08
N THR A 440 -13.13 15.64 -12.99
CA THR A 440 -12.43 14.39 -13.28
C THR A 440 -12.50 14.00 -14.74
N LEU A 441 -11.49 13.25 -15.24
CA LEU A 441 -11.51 12.71 -16.61
C LEU A 441 -12.74 11.81 -16.85
N GLY A 442 -13.08 10.92 -15.90
CA GLY A 442 -14.25 10.06 -16.03
C GLY A 442 -15.56 10.85 -16.11
N GLY A 443 -15.69 11.92 -15.31
CA GLY A 443 -16.83 12.85 -15.40
C GLY A 443 -16.89 13.57 -16.74
N ALA A 444 -15.74 14.00 -17.29
CA ALA A 444 -15.68 14.63 -18.61
C ALA A 444 -16.13 13.68 -19.73
N LEU A 445 -15.67 12.42 -19.71
CA LEU A 445 -16.05 11.42 -20.70
C LEU A 445 -17.55 11.10 -20.61
N ALA A 446 -18.09 10.94 -19.39
CA ALA A 446 -19.51 10.71 -19.18
C ALA A 446 -20.40 11.88 -19.67
N VAL A 447 -19.91 13.12 -19.56
CA VAL A 447 -20.58 14.31 -20.13
C VAL A 447 -20.44 14.31 -21.66
N ALA A 448 -19.26 13.98 -22.18
CA ALA A 448 -18.99 13.94 -23.63
C ALA A 448 -19.91 12.96 -24.35
N ASP A 449 -20.17 11.78 -23.76
CA ASP A 449 -21.08 10.76 -24.31
C ASP A 449 -22.54 11.24 -24.41
N ARG A 450 -22.94 12.22 -23.61
CA ARG A 450 -24.29 12.81 -23.62
C ARG A 450 -24.41 13.99 -24.59
N LEU A 451 -23.29 14.53 -25.08
CA LEU A 451 -23.27 15.65 -26.00
C LEU A 451 -23.35 15.20 -27.46
N PRO A 452 -24.12 15.85 -28.33
CA PRO A 452 -24.24 15.43 -29.72
C PRO A 452 -23.02 15.80 -30.57
N GLY A 453 -22.50 14.83 -31.32
CA GLY A 453 -21.53 15.02 -32.41
C GLY A 453 -20.20 15.68 -31.96
N ARG A 454 -19.73 16.63 -32.77
CA ARG A 454 -18.39 17.26 -32.59
C ARG A 454 -18.15 17.90 -31.23
N ALA A 455 -19.17 18.28 -30.48
CA ALA A 455 -19.02 18.89 -29.18
C ALA A 455 -18.57 17.85 -28.12
N GLY A 456 -19.14 16.63 -28.18
CA GLY A 456 -18.71 15.52 -27.33
C GLY A 456 -17.27 15.10 -27.63
N ASP A 457 -16.94 14.91 -28.93
CA ASP A 457 -15.57 14.53 -29.35
C ASP A 457 -14.53 15.57 -28.93
N ALA A 458 -14.85 16.87 -29.07
CA ALA A 458 -13.94 17.94 -28.67
C ALA A 458 -13.70 17.97 -27.15
N LEU A 459 -14.76 17.75 -26.34
CA LEU A 459 -14.63 17.67 -24.87
C LEU A 459 -13.81 16.45 -24.45
N ALA A 460 -14.07 15.29 -25.04
CA ALA A 460 -13.32 14.07 -24.74
C ALA A 460 -11.83 14.21 -25.06
N THR A 461 -11.50 14.80 -26.22
CA THR A 461 -10.12 15.06 -26.64
C THR A 461 -9.44 16.03 -25.67
N ALA A 462 -10.06 17.16 -25.36
CA ALA A 462 -9.50 18.15 -24.43
C ALA A 462 -9.29 17.55 -23.02
N ALA A 463 -10.20 16.71 -22.54
CA ALA A 463 -10.08 16.06 -21.24
C ALA A 463 -8.95 15.03 -21.21
N ARG A 464 -8.75 14.25 -22.28
CA ARG A 464 -7.64 13.30 -22.42
C ARG A 464 -6.28 14.02 -22.46
N GLU A 465 -6.19 15.13 -23.18
CA GLU A 465 -5.00 15.98 -23.25
C GLU A 465 -4.68 16.59 -21.88
N ALA A 466 -5.67 17.20 -21.21
CA ALA A 466 -5.52 17.78 -19.89
C ALA A 466 -5.07 16.75 -18.83
N PHE A 467 -5.63 15.54 -18.88
CA PHE A 467 -5.20 14.45 -17.98
C PHE A 467 -3.76 14.03 -18.26
N THR A 468 -3.38 13.92 -19.53
CA THR A 468 -2.01 13.56 -19.93
C THR A 468 -1.00 14.61 -19.47
N SER A 469 -1.31 15.88 -19.58
CA SER A 469 -0.54 17.01 -19.03
C SER A 469 -0.39 16.93 -17.51
N GLY A 470 -1.49 16.62 -16.81
CA GLY A 470 -1.48 16.38 -15.36
C GLY A 470 -0.58 15.21 -14.96
N MET A 471 -0.65 14.10 -15.72
CA MET A 471 0.22 12.94 -15.55
C MET A 471 1.69 13.29 -15.77
N HIS A 472 2.03 14.08 -16.81
CA HIS A 472 3.41 14.53 -17.08
C HIS A 472 3.97 15.33 -15.91
N THR A 473 3.20 16.29 -15.40
CA THR A 473 3.64 17.14 -14.28
C THR A 473 3.85 16.32 -13.00
N ALA A 474 2.94 15.41 -12.70
CA ALA A 474 3.07 14.48 -11.58
C ALA A 474 4.27 13.53 -11.76
N ALA A 475 4.49 13.04 -12.99
CA ALA A 475 5.63 12.17 -13.30
C ALA A 475 6.97 12.91 -13.14
N ILE A 476 7.07 14.16 -13.55
CA ILE A 476 8.29 15.00 -13.32
C ILE A 476 8.53 15.15 -11.82
N ALA A 477 7.49 15.46 -11.03
CA ALA A 477 7.63 15.57 -9.58
C ALA A 477 8.09 14.24 -8.94
N GLY A 478 7.53 13.10 -9.38
CA GLY A 478 7.95 11.76 -8.97
C GLY A 478 9.40 11.46 -9.35
N ALA A 479 9.81 11.79 -10.57
CA ALA A 479 11.19 11.62 -11.03
C ALA A 479 12.20 12.39 -10.18
N VAL A 480 11.90 13.65 -9.88
CA VAL A 480 12.76 14.52 -9.02
C VAL A 480 12.85 13.95 -7.62
N LEU A 481 11.73 13.50 -7.03
CA LEU A 481 11.72 12.91 -5.69
C LEU A 481 12.57 11.63 -5.64
N LEU A 482 12.41 10.73 -6.63
CA LEU A 482 13.18 9.48 -6.64
C LEU A 482 14.67 9.72 -6.94
N ALA A 483 15.01 10.71 -7.77
CA ALA A 483 16.41 11.12 -7.97
C ALA A 483 17.02 11.68 -6.67
N ALA A 484 16.28 12.49 -5.94
CA ALA A 484 16.70 12.97 -4.61
C ALA A 484 16.85 11.82 -3.61
N ALA A 485 15.94 10.83 -3.64
CA ALA A 485 16.04 9.62 -2.82
C ALA A 485 17.26 8.76 -3.17
N ALA A 486 17.62 8.65 -4.46
CA ALA A 486 18.84 7.99 -4.90
C ALA A 486 20.09 8.65 -4.30
N ALA A 487 20.16 9.99 -4.35
CA ALA A 487 21.26 10.75 -3.74
C ALA A 487 21.29 10.60 -2.21
N ALA A 488 20.13 10.68 -1.55
CA ALA A 488 20.02 10.48 -0.11
C ALA A 488 20.44 9.06 0.31
N ALA A 489 20.03 8.03 -0.44
CA ALA A 489 20.44 6.65 -0.20
C ALA A 489 21.97 6.47 -0.32
N ALA A 490 22.58 7.10 -1.34
CA ALA A 490 24.03 7.07 -1.53
C ALA A 490 24.79 7.66 -0.32
N VAL A 491 24.26 8.71 0.31
CA VAL A 491 24.90 9.36 1.47
C VAL A 491 24.62 8.59 2.76
N THR A 492 23.38 8.21 3.00
CA THR A 492 22.96 7.60 4.28
C THR A 492 23.43 6.17 4.43
N LEU A 493 23.33 5.36 3.37
CA LEU A 493 23.65 3.94 3.42
C LEU A 493 25.16 3.65 3.30
N ARG A 494 25.98 4.55 2.73
CA ARG A 494 27.45 4.40 2.75
C ARG A 494 28.03 4.32 4.16
N ARG A 495 27.37 4.94 5.14
CA ARG A 495 27.80 4.97 6.55
C ARG A 495 27.34 3.74 7.33
N VAL A 496 26.43 2.93 6.77
CA VAL A 496 25.91 1.71 7.41
C VAL A 496 26.80 0.54 7.03
N ARG A 497 27.84 0.26 7.83
CA ARG A 497 28.59 -1.01 7.71
C ARG A 497 27.72 -2.14 8.24
N VAL A 498 27.33 -3.06 7.39
CA VAL A 498 26.69 -4.31 7.81
C VAL A 498 27.68 -5.06 8.69
N ARG A 499 27.29 -5.33 9.93
CA ARG A 499 28.05 -6.17 10.86
C ARG A 499 28.08 -7.57 10.24
N LYS A 500 29.17 -7.95 9.58
CA LYS A 500 29.43 -9.34 9.21
C LYS A 500 29.28 -10.17 10.47
N ASN A 501 28.48 -11.22 10.45
CA ASN A 501 28.31 -12.17 11.53
C ASN A 501 29.67 -12.64 12.00
N ALA A 502 30.20 -12.07 13.07
CA ALA A 502 31.41 -12.53 13.77
C ALA A 502 31.20 -13.88 14.50
N GLY A 503 29.99 -14.44 14.43
CA GLY A 503 29.63 -15.69 15.07
C GLY A 503 29.94 -16.97 14.28
N GLN A 504 30.36 -16.89 13.01
CA GLN A 504 30.75 -18.09 12.25
C GLN A 504 32.25 -18.32 12.16
N ALA A 505 33.07 -17.35 12.52
CA ALA A 505 34.54 -17.50 12.52
C ALA A 505 35.06 -18.20 13.78
N ASP A 506 34.32 -18.16 14.89
CA ASP A 506 34.76 -18.78 16.18
C ASP A 506 34.41 -20.27 16.31
N GLN A 507 33.60 -20.82 15.39
CA GLN A 507 33.28 -22.27 15.38
C GLN A 507 34.17 -23.08 14.43
N LEU A 508 35.11 -22.45 13.72
CA LEU A 508 36.07 -23.12 12.84
C LEU A 508 37.51 -23.05 13.34
N SER A 509 37.74 -22.67 14.61
CA SER A 509 39.04 -22.88 15.25
C SER A 509 39.12 -24.34 15.67
N PRO A 510 39.95 -25.20 15.05
CA PRO A 510 40.17 -26.53 15.53
C PRO A 510 40.97 -26.41 16.83
N SER A 511 40.36 -26.82 17.94
CA SER A 511 41.12 -27.12 19.17
C SER A 511 42.14 -28.19 18.82
N GLY A 512 43.33 -27.74 18.52
CA GLY A 512 44.51 -28.58 18.35
C GLY A 512 45.13 -28.90 19.70
N VAL A 513 45.34 -30.19 19.88
CA VAL A 513 46.24 -30.92 20.79
C VAL A 513 45.85 -30.91 22.26
#